data_a0ff78c1c2953ee1600b78364899f28b
#
_entry.id   a0ff78c1c2953ee1600b78364899f28b
#
_cell.length_a   1.000
_cell.length_b   1.000
_cell.length_c   1.000
_cell.angle_alpha   90.00
_cell.angle_beta   90.00
_cell.angle_gamma   90.00
#
_symmetry.space_group_name_H-M   'P 1'
#
loop_
_entity.id
_entity.type
_entity.pdbx_description
1 polymer ?
#
loop_
_entity_poly.entity_id
_entity_poly.type
_entity_poly.pdbx_seq_one_letter_code
_entity_poly.pdbx_strand_id
1 'polypeptide(L)' 'MLYWANWIVRNQDGVLWVFSERPRKNIGDGTNGVWVVDFDEQASPIVDATGKYNGVYWTDEFPTHIVWK' A
#
# COMPACT_ATOMS: atom_id res chain seq x y z
N MET A 1 2.44 -13.68 -1.53
CA MET A 1 2.43 -12.42 -0.75
C MET A 1 3.02 -12.69 0.63
N LEU A 2 3.62 -11.67 1.22
CA LEU A 2 4.28 -11.80 2.52
C LEU A 2 3.27 -12.04 3.64
N TYR A 3 3.54 -13.01 4.50
CA TYR A 3 2.58 -13.44 5.52
C TYR A 3 2.25 -12.36 6.56
N TRP A 4 3.14 -11.38 6.75
CA TRP A 4 2.91 -10.29 7.69
C TRP A 4 2.09 -9.15 7.09
N ALA A 5 1.83 -9.18 5.78
CA ALA A 5 1.14 -8.09 5.09
C ALA A 5 -0.36 -8.12 5.39
N ASN A 6 -0.89 -7.03 5.92
CA ASN A 6 -2.30 -6.88 6.25
C ASN A 6 -2.99 -5.80 5.43
N TRP A 7 -2.22 -4.92 4.80
CA TRP A 7 -2.75 -3.80 4.03
C TRP A 7 -2.04 -3.71 2.70
N ILE A 8 -2.77 -3.33 1.66
CA ILE A 8 -2.21 -3.10 0.34
C ILE A 8 -2.70 -1.77 -0.22
N VAL A 9 -1.79 -1.03 -0.81
CA VAL A 9 -2.08 0.28 -1.39
C VAL A 9 -1.28 0.44 -2.67
N ARG A 10 -1.69 1.42 -3.48
CA ARG A 10 -0.92 1.83 -4.66
C ARG A 10 -0.46 3.26 -4.47
N ASN A 11 0.83 3.48 -4.63
CA ASN A 11 1.40 4.82 -4.60
C ASN A 11 1.12 5.56 -5.91
N GLN A 12 1.36 6.86 -5.93
CA GLN A 12 1.09 7.68 -7.09
C GLN A 12 1.89 7.27 -8.32
N ASP A 13 3.05 6.65 -8.11
CA ASP A 13 3.90 6.14 -9.19
C ASP A 13 3.39 4.83 -9.82
N GLY A 14 2.31 4.28 -9.30
CA GLY A 14 1.71 3.04 -9.80
C GLY A 14 2.22 1.77 -9.14
N VAL A 15 3.16 1.86 -8.22
CA VAL A 15 3.73 0.69 -7.54
C VAL A 15 2.83 0.29 -6.36
N LEU A 16 2.51 -1.00 -6.27
CA LEU A 16 1.79 -1.56 -5.13
C LEU A 16 2.74 -1.78 -3.97
N TRP A 17 2.26 -1.45 -2.78
CA TRP A 17 2.98 -1.66 -1.53
C TRP A 17 2.09 -2.38 -0.53
N VAL A 18 2.68 -3.25 0.27
CA VAL A 18 2.00 -3.92 1.38
C VAL A 18 2.63 -3.49 2.70
N PHE A 19 1.78 -3.44 3.73
CA PHE A 19 2.16 -2.96 5.07
C PHE A 19 1.60 -3.90 6.13
N SER A 20 2.34 -4.05 7.22
CA SER A 20 1.88 -4.82 8.38
C SER A 20 0.84 -4.05 9.18
N GLU A 21 0.97 -2.73 9.27
CA GLU A 21 0.05 -1.85 9.98
C GLU A 21 -0.66 -0.93 8.98
N ARG A 22 -1.77 -0.35 9.40
CA ARG A 22 -2.58 0.50 8.53
C ARG A 22 -1.78 1.73 8.10
N PRO A 23 -1.54 1.89 6.78
CA PRO A 23 -0.84 3.07 6.27
C PRO A 23 -1.76 4.27 6.15
N ARG A 24 -1.16 5.45 6.00
CA ARG A 24 -1.85 6.69 5.69
C ARG A 24 -1.18 7.36 4.51
N LYS A 25 -1.94 8.17 3.78
CA LYS A 25 -1.37 8.94 2.68
C LYS A 25 -0.50 10.07 3.22
N ASN A 26 0.69 10.20 2.64
CA ASN A 26 1.55 11.34 2.87
C ASN A 26 1.53 12.20 1.62
N ILE A 27 0.76 13.28 1.67
CA ILE A 27 0.64 14.26 0.60
C ILE A 27 1.10 15.58 1.19
N GLY A 28 2.36 15.89 0.99
CA GLY A 28 2.93 17.13 1.52
C GLY A 28 3.65 17.92 0.46
N ASP A 29 4.07 19.12 0.82
CA ASP A 29 4.79 20.00 -0.08
C ASP A 29 6.08 19.36 -0.53
N GLY A 30 6.26 19.24 -1.85
CA GLY A 30 7.46 18.70 -2.44
C GLY A 30 7.64 17.19 -2.31
N THR A 31 6.61 16.48 -1.83
CA THR A 31 6.67 15.02 -1.77
C THR A 31 5.85 14.41 -2.89
N ASN A 32 6.33 13.29 -3.43
CA ASN A 32 5.51 12.45 -4.29
C ASN A 32 4.46 11.76 -3.42
N GLY A 33 3.27 11.57 -3.98
CA GLY A 33 2.21 10.89 -3.23
C GLY A 33 2.60 9.46 -2.89
N VAL A 34 2.69 9.16 -1.61
CA VAL A 34 3.01 7.82 -1.11
C VAL A 34 2.16 7.51 0.11
N TRP A 35 1.98 6.22 0.37
CA TRP A 35 1.44 5.74 1.62
C TRP A 35 2.58 5.46 2.58
N VAL A 36 2.41 5.82 3.84
CA VAL A 36 3.45 5.66 4.86
C VAL A 36 2.83 5.07 6.13
N VAL A 37 3.68 4.45 6.93
CA VAL A 37 3.32 4.01 8.28
C VAL A 37 4.21 4.71 9.28
N ASP A 38 3.74 4.81 10.52
CA ASP A 38 4.54 5.35 11.61
C ASP A 38 5.51 4.28 12.10
N PHE A 39 6.69 4.71 12.52
CA PHE A 39 7.72 3.85 13.11
C PHE A 39 8.27 2.80 12.13
N ASP A 40 8.92 1.77 12.68
CA ASP A 40 9.64 0.74 11.94
C ASP A 40 8.73 -0.44 11.53
N GLU A 41 7.52 -0.14 11.09
CA GLU A 41 6.59 -1.16 10.62
C GLU A 41 7.06 -1.76 9.30
N GLN A 42 6.71 -3.03 9.08
CA GLN A 42 7.11 -3.72 7.86
C GLN A 42 6.37 -3.18 6.65
N ALA A 43 7.11 -2.96 5.59
CA ALA A 43 6.58 -2.49 4.31
C ALA A 43 7.42 -3.06 3.17
N SER A 44 6.78 -3.38 2.06
CA SER A 44 7.49 -3.90 0.88
C SER A 44 6.71 -3.58 -0.39
N PRO A 45 7.40 -3.21 -1.48
CA PRO A 45 6.77 -3.16 -2.79
C PRO A 45 6.51 -4.58 -3.28
N ILE A 46 5.46 -4.75 -4.09
CA ILE A 46 5.13 -6.04 -4.68
C ILE A 46 4.78 -5.88 -6.16
N VAL A 47 4.88 -7.00 -6.89
CA VAL A 47 4.41 -7.10 -8.26
C VAL A 47 3.13 -7.95 -8.25
N ASP A 48 2.05 -7.40 -8.82
CA ASP A 48 0.77 -8.10 -8.90
C ASP A 48 0.69 -8.84 -10.24
N ALA A 49 1.33 -10.01 -10.30
CA ALA A 49 1.44 -10.78 -11.55
C ALA A 49 0.09 -11.29 -12.07
N THR A 50 -0.88 -11.46 -11.18
CA THR A 50 -2.20 -12.00 -11.55
C THR A 50 -3.26 -10.92 -11.79
N GLY A 51 -2.94 -9.67 -11.49
CA GLY A 51 -3.91 -8.58 -11.60
C GLY A 51 -4.96 -8.58 -10.50
N LYS A 52 -4.74 -9.29 -9.41
CA LYS A 52 -5.71 -9.41 -8.30
C LYS A 52 -6.05 -8.07 -7.69
N TYR A 53 -5.10 -7.14 -7.69
CA TYR A 53 -5.25 -5.84 -7.04
C TYR A 53 -5.37 -4.69 -8.05
N ASN A 54 -5.84 -4.97 -9.26
CA ASN A 54 -6.07 -3.93 -10.27
C ASN A 54 -7.08 -2.87 -9.83
N GLY A 55 -7.95 -3.20 -8.87
CA GLY A 55 -8.91 -2.25 -8.30
C GLY A 55 -8.34 -1.37 -7.18
N VAL A 56 -7.07 -1.52 -6.86
CA VAL A 56 -6.40 -0.68 -5.85
C VAL A 56 -5.73 0.49 -6.56
N TYR A 57 -6.18 1.71 -6.29
CA TYR A 57 -5.71 2.92 -6.96
C TYR A 57 -5.09 3.89 -5.97
N TRP A 58 -4.18 4.73 -6.46
CA TRP A 58 -3.66 5.85 -5.67
C TRP A 58 -4.77 6.77 -5.18
N THR A 59 -5.82 6.94 -5.99
CA THR A 59 -6.95 7.82 -5.67
C THR A 59 -7.86 7.28 -4.58
N ASP A 60 -7.65 6.05 -4.12
CA ASP A 60 -8.44 5.49 -3.02
C ASP A 60 -8.25 6.33 -1.77
N GLU A 61 -9.35 6.62 -1.08
CA GLU A 61 -9.33 7.40 0.14
C GLU A 61 -8.75 6.60 1.32
N PHE A 62 -8.98 5.29 1.32
CA PHE A 62 -8.58 4.40 2.41
C PHE A 62 -7.72 3.27 1.89
N PRO A 63 -6.80 2.75 2.72
CA PRO A 63 -6.03 1.57 2.33
C PRO A 63 -6.93 0.35 2.26
N THR A 64 -6.53 -0.62 1.45
CA THR A 64 -7.27 -1.87 1.30
C THR A 64 -6.74 -2.90 2.28
N HIS A 65 -7.65 -3.47 3.09
CA HIS A 65 -7.30 -4.53 4.02
C HIS A 65 -7.20 -5.86 3.27
N ILE A 66 -6.11 -6.58 3.49
CA ILE A 66 -5.91 -7.90 2.90
C ILE A 66 -6.65 -8.92 3.77
N VAL A 67 -7.52 -9.71 3.14
CA VAL A 67 -8.24 -10.78 3.83
C VAL A 67 -7.51 -12.08 3.56
N TRP A 68 -6.97 -12.67 4.59
CA TRP A 68 -6.34 -13.98 4.52
C TRP A 68 -7.37 -15.08 4.73
N LYS A 69 -7.24 -16.12 3.93
CA LYS A 69 -8.09 -17.31 4.06
C LYS A 69 -7.23 -18.51 4.41
#